data_b8292d032762214869b8a9748fe6e093
#
_entry.id   b8292d032762214869b8a9748fe6e093
#
_cell.length_a   1.000
_cell.length_b   1.000
_cell.length_c   1.000
_cell.angle_alpha   90.00
_cell.angle_beta   90.00
_cell.angle_gamma   90.00
#
_symmetry.space_group_name_H-M   'P 1'
#
loop_
_entity.id
_entity.type
_entity.pdbx_description
1 polymer ?
#
loop_
_entity_poly.entity_id
_entity_poly.type
_entity_poly.pdbx_seq_one_letter_code
_entity_poly.pdbx_strand_id
1 'polypeptide(L)'
;LGVFHGVPFTIKENIDVVGYPTTQGIPALAGAIATLNAPAVDRMLGAGAIPIGRTNLPDLGLRIHTDSALYGRTKNPWKSDRTAGGSSGGEGAALASGMSPIGLGNDIGGSLRNPAHCCGIAAIKPSTGVIPDANQFPIEDAGLSSQLMLIQGVMARRIADVRAGFMVVAGEHPRDPISVPAMLTDLQPGQKLRIAVMATPPGGSTHAGVADVVRNSADALSNAGHDVVEINPPDFELACEVWKTQLYGEYELQRPLLEMAMGEGGRKFVDFTTLNRAKVDLAAWANAQVQRNGLGRRWSLWFQDYPVLLSPTWTQPPFVFNFDIEDEASALATVELMRPVLPANLLGLPAVVVPGGMADSLPVGVQVIGARYTDLRCLSIAEQIESACGLDTPIDPIN
;
A
#
# COMPACT_ATOMS: atom_id res chain seq x y z
N LEU A 1 -27.74 15.27 -0.94
CA LEU A 1 -26.55 15.21 -0.14
C LEU A 1 -25.59 14.18 -0.73
N GLY A 2 -24.28 14.49 -0.71
CA GLY A 2 -23.26 13.52 -1.14
C GLY A 2 -23.15 12.34 -0.16
N VAL A 3 -22.59 11.21 -0.62
CA VAL A 3 -22.47 9.97 0.16
C VAL A 3 -21.63 10.14 1.43
N PHE A 4 -20.70 11.10 1.45
CA PHE A 4 -19.87 11.44 2.59
C PHE A 4 -20.24 12.79 3.25
N HIS A 5 -21.49 13.24 3.09
CA HIS A 5 -21.91 14.53 3.65
C HIS A 5 -21.69 14.59 5.16
N GLY A 6 -20.79 15.49 5.59
CA GLY A 6 -20.42 15.69 6.99
C GLY A 6 -19.46 14.65 7.58
N VAL A 7 -18.96 13.68 6.79
CA VAL A 7 -18.00 12.68 7.25
C VAL A 7 -16.59 13.31 7.28
N PRO A 8 -15.89 13.29 8.43
CA PRO A 8 -14.52 13.75 8.49
C PRO A 8 -13.57 12.76 7.77
N PHE A 9 -12.50 13.28 7.17
CA PHE A 9 -11.44 12.45 6.58
C PHE A 9 -10.05 13.06 6.76
N THR A 10 -9.05 12.21 6.72
CA THR A 10 -7.63 12.58 6.80
C THR A 10 -6.93 12.35 5.47
N ILE A 11 -5.80 13.03 5.27
CA ILE A 11 -5.09 13.06 4.00
C ILE A 11 -3.59 12.98 4.27
N LYS A 12 -2.94 11.97 3.68
CA LYS A 12 -1.48 11.83 3.76
C LYS A 12 -0.76 13.09 3.26
N GLU A 13 0.31 13.48 3.93
CA GLU A 13 1.02 14.76 3.76
C GLU A 13 1.69 14.93 2.38
N ASN A 14 1.71 13.91 1.54
CA ASN A 14 2.20 13.99 0.16
C ASN A 14 1.08 14.03 -0.90
N ILE A 15 -0.15 14.29 -0.50
CA ILE A 15 -1.31 14.47 -1.39
C ILE A 15 -1.73 15.93 -1.31
N ASP A 16 -1.81 16.63 -2.44
CA ASP A 16 -2.07 18.06 -2.49
C ASP A 16 -3.46 18.46 -1.98
N VAL A 17 -3.48 19.49 -1.13
CA VAL A 17 -4.69 20.14 -0.64
C VAL A 17 -4.49 21.66 -0.80
N VAL A 18 -5.38 22.34 -1.53
CA VAL A 18 -5.30 23.79 -1.77
C VAL A 18 -5.13 24.57 -0.48
N GLY A 19 -4.15 25.47 -0.48
CA GLY A 19 -3.87 26.37 0.64
C GLY A 19 -3.06 25.75 1.78
N TYR A 20 -2.72 24.47 1.68
CA TYR A 20 -1.87 23.77 2.65
C TYR A 20 -0.56 23.31 2.02
N PRO A 21 0.52 23.23 2.82
CA PRO A 21 1.78 22.73 2.31
C PRO A 21 1.73 21.22 2.01
N THR A 22 2.37 20.79 0.92
CA THR A 22 2.63 19.38 0.61
C THR A 22 4.10 19.10 0.91
N THR A 23 4.39 18.80 2.17
CA THR A 23 5.76 18.82 2.72
C THR A 23 6.57 17.57 2.39
N GLN A 24 5.94 16.48 1.98
CA GLN A 24 6.63 15.17 1.78
C GLN A 24 7.41 14.71 3.01
N GLY A 25 7.09 15.24 4.22
CA GLY A 25 7.79 14.96 5.47
C GLY A 25 9.16 15.63 5.61
N ILE A 26 9.58 16.50 4.68
CA ILE A 26 10.91 17.12 4.65
C ILE A 26 10.86 18.63 4.92
N PRO A 27 11.84 19.19 5.67
CA PRO A 27 11.90 20.62 5.97
C PRO A 27 11.98 21.50 4.71
N ALA A 28 12.62 21.03 3.63
CA ALA A 28 12.78 21.79 2.40
C ALA A 28 11.44 22.15 1.73
N LEU A 29 10.39 21.35 1.94
CA LEU A 29 9.06 21.57 1.40
C LEU A 29 8.04 22.09 2.43
N ALA A 30 8.48 22.51 3.62
CA ALA A 30 7.57 23.00 4.66
C ALA A 30 6.70 24.20 4.22
N GLY A 31 7.13 24.97 3.22
CA GLY A 31 6.41 26.09 2.63
C GLY A 31 5.83 25.80 1.23
N ALA A 32 5.80 24.57 0.77
CA ALA A 32 5.33 24.20 -0.57
C ALA A 32 3.79 24.15 -0.65
N ILE A 33 3.16 25.34 -0.67
CA ILE A 33 1.71 25.50 -0.65
C ILE A 33 1.10 25.04 -1.98
N ALA A 34 0.22 24.04 -1.95
CA ALA A 34 -0.50 23.57 -3.12
C ALA A 34 -1.54 24.61 -3.60
N THR A 35 -1.60 24.78 -4.92
CA THR A 35 -2.56 25.69 -5.58
C THR A 35 -3.74 24.96 -6.22
N LEU A 36 -3.63 23.64 -6.33
CA LEU A 36 -4.68 22.73 -6.80
C LEU A 36 -4.80 21.55 -5.83
N ASN A 37 -5.99 21.03 -5.64
CA ASN A 37 -6.17 19.76 -4.95
C ASN A 37 -5.72 18.59 -5.83
N ALA A 38 -5.28 17.51 -5.22
CA ALA A 38 -5.24 16.21 -5.89
C ALA A 38 -6.67 15.78 -6.29
N PRO A 39 -6.86 15.09 -7.42
CA PRO A 39 -8.20 14.70 -7.89
C PRO A 39 -9.03 13.89 -6.87
N ALA A 40 -8.39 13.02 -6.09
CA ALA A 40 -9.05 12.26 -5.04
C ALA A 40 -9.59 13.17 -3.92
N VAL A 41 -8.88 14.24 -3.59
CA VAL A 41 -9.32 15.24 -2.59
C VAL A 41 -10.54 16.00 -3.11
N ASP A 42 -10.50 16.49 -4.36
CA ASP A 42 -11.66 17.19 -4.95
C ASP A 42 -12.91 16.29 -4.96
N ARG A 43 -12.76 15.02 -5.24
CA ARG A 43 -13.88 14.05 -5.25
C ARG A 43 -14.45 13.80 -3.86
N MET A 44 -13.60 13.68 -2.84
CA MET A 44 -14.05 13.55 -1.45
C MET A 44 -14.79 14.81 -0.99
N LEU A 45 -14.27 16.00 -1.28
CA LEU A 45 -14.93 17.28 -1.01
C LEU A 45 -16.27 17.37 -1.75
N GLY A 46 -16.30 17.01 -3.04
CA GLY A 46 -17.54 16.97 -3.86
C GLY A 46 -18.57 15.98 -3.34
N ALA A 47 -18.16 14.91 -2.68
CA ALA A 47 -19.04 13.97 -1.98
C ALA A 47 -19.53 14.48 -0.61
N GLY A 48 -19.07 15.67 -0.17
CA GLY A 48 -19.45 16.31 1.07
C GLY A 48 -18.61 15.94 2.28
N ALA A 49 -17.47 15.25 2.09
CA ALA A 49 -16.54 14.94 3.17
C ALA A 49 -15.81 16.20 3.67
N ILE A 50 -15.39 16.20 4.93
CA ILE A 50 -14.73 17.33 5.60
C ILE A 50 -13.29 16.95 5.93
N PRO A 51 -12.25 17.60 5.33
CA PRO A 51 -10.87 17.35 5.67
C PRO A 51 -10.57 17.90 7.07
N ILE A 52 -10.10 17.03 7.97
CA ILE A 52 -9.84 17.41 9.37
C ILE A 52 -8.36 17.41 9.74
N GLY A 53 -7.49 16.84 8.91
CA GLY A 53 -6.07 16.78 9.20
C GLY A 53 -5.22 16.16 8.09
N ARG A 54 -3.91 16.45 8.21
CA ARG A 54 -2.87 15.85 7.38
C ARG A 54 -2.13 14.81 8.21
N THR A 55 -1.76 13.70 7.59
CA THR A 55 -1.14 12.57 8.30
C THR A 55 0.31 12.36 7.89
N ASN A 56 1.14 12.00 8.86
CA ASN A 56 2.59 11.86 8.71
C ASN A 56 2.98 10.73 7.75
N LEU A 57 4.14 10.90 7.10
CA LEU A 57 4.83 9.90 6.28
C LEU A 57 6.34 10.02 6.54
N PRO A 58 7.18 9.03 6.24
CA PRO A 58 8.64 9.22 6.23
C PRO A 58 9.05 10.14 5.08
N ASP A 59 10.26 10.68 5.15
CA ASP A 59 10.83 11.58 4.16
C ASP A 59 10.61 11.07 2.73
N LEU A 60 9.94 11.87 1.90
CA LEU A 60 9.58 11.56 0.51
C LEU A 60 8.83 10.23 0.31
N GLY A 61 8.30 9.63 1.36
CA GLY A 61 7.67 8.32 1.34
C GLY A 61 8.62 7.13 1.13
N LEU A 62 9.93 7.35 1.22
CA LEU A 62 10.98 6.38 0.84
C LEU A 62 11.43 5.44 1.96
N ARG A 63 10.59 5.21 2.99
CA ARG A 63 10.86 4.29 4.09
C ARG A 63 9.59 3.55 4.48
N ILE A 64 9.72 2.32 4.98
CA ILE A 64 8.58 1.50 5.43
C ILE A 64 8.27 1.65 6.93
N HIS A 65 8.98 2.55 7.60
CA HIS A 65 8.71 3.04 8.95
C HIS A 65 8.42 4.53 8.90
N THR A 66 7.31 4.97 9.51
CA THR A 66 6.89 6.37 9.45
C THR A 66 7.57 7.19 10.53
N ASP A 67 8.67 7.80 10.14
CA ASP A 67 9.44 8.78 10.91
C ASP A 67 10.02 9.81 9.93
N SER A 68 9.66 11.07 10.08
CA SER A 68 10.05 12.14 9.16
C SER A 68 10.94 13.19 9.83
N ALA A 69 11.82 13.80 9.05
CA ALA A 69 12.68 14.88 9.52
C ALA A 69 11.88 16.11 9.98
N LEU A 70 10.68 16.32 9.44
CA LEU A 70 9.85 17.47 9.76
C LEU A 70 8.92 17.25 10.95
N TYR A 71 8.29 16.06 11.04
CA TYR A 71 7.22 15.79 12.03
C TYR A 71 7.59 14.73 13.07
N GLY A 72 8.74 14.07 12.89
CA GLY A 72 9.16 12.99 13.77
C GLY A 72 8.37 11.70 13.54
N ARG A 73 8.39 10.83 14.56
CA ARG A 73 7.91 9.46 14.50
C ARG A 73 6.42 9.33 14.79
N THR A 74 5.75 8.50 13.99
CA THR A 74 4.40 7.97 14.27
C THR A 74 4.51 6.68 15.07
N LYS A 75 3.87 6.63 16.24
CA LYS A 75 3.79 5.43 17.10
C LYS A 75 2.72 4.47 16.58
N ASN A 76 2.97 3.16 16.71
CA ASN A 76 1.94 2.16 16.47
C ASN A 76 0.93 2.14 17.62
N PRO A 77 -0.39 2.25 17.36
CA PRO A 77 -1.41 2.27 18.41
C PRO A 77 -1.50 0.99 19.25
N TRP A 78 -1.14 -0.17 18.67
CA TRP A 78 -1.14 -1.45 19.37
C TRP A 78 0.05 -1.62 20.32
N LYS A 79 1.21 -1.04 19.96
CA LYS A 79 2.41 -1.13 20.77
C LYS A 79 3.39 -0.03 20.36
N SER A 80 3.70 0.89 21.29
CA SER A 80 4.41 2.13 20.98
C SER A 80 5.88 1.95 20.56
N ASP A 81 6.48 0.78 20.83
CA ASP A 81 7.84 0.42 20.40
C ASP A 81 7.92 -0.21 19.02
N ARG A 82 6.76 -0.37 18.34
CA ARG A 82 6.66 -0.98 17.01
C ARG A 82 6.45 0.06 15.92
N THR A 83 6.77 -0.32 14.69
CA THR A 83 6.47 0.50 13.52
C THR A 83 4.97 0.56 13.28
N ALA A 84 4.45 1.75 12.92
CA ALA A 84 3.10 1.91 12.38
C ALA A 84 3.02 1.51 10.89
N GLY A 85 4.13 0.99 10.34
CA GLY A 85 4.29 0.78 8.91
C GLY A 85 4.63 2.08 8.18
N GLY A 86 4.75 1.99 6.88
CA GLY A 86 5.08 3.11 6.00
C GLY A 86 4.80 2.79 4.53
N SER A 87 4.64 3.84 3.76
CA SER A 87 4.84 5.24 4.11
C SER A 87 3.58 5.97 4.62
N SER A 88 2.37 5.40 4.60
CA SER A 88 1.12 6.01 5.13
C SER A 88 0.88 5.63 6.61
N GLY A 89 1.93 5.56 7.45
CA GLY A 89 1.80 5.11 8.83
C GLY A 89 1.04 6.10 9.73
N GLY A 90 1.11 7.40 9.44
CA GLY A 90 0.29 8.40 10.10
C GLY A 90 -1.21 8.17 9.86
N GLU A 91 -1.58 7.79 8.63
CA GLU A 91 -2.95 7.43 8.28
C GLU A 91 -3.39 6.15 9.02
N GLY A 92 -2.54 5.11 8.98
CA GLY A 92 -2.80 3.86 9.68
C GLY A 92 -3.05 4.06 11.18
N ALA A 93 -2.19 4.84 11.84
CA ALA A 93 -2.31 5.14 13.26
C ALA A 93 -3.57 5.97 13.58
N ALA A 94 -3.88 7.00 12.78
CA ALA A 94 -5.05 7.84 12.98
C ALA A 94 -6.37 7.05 12.87
N LEU A 95 -6.48 6.20 11.86
CA LEU A 95 -7.66 5.36 11.65
C LEU A 95 -7.83 4.32 12.75
N ALA A 96 -6.76 3.61 13.12
CA ALA A 96 -6.80 2.59 14.17
C ALA A 96 -7.15 3.17 15.53
N SER A 97 -6.75 4.43 15.83
CA SER A 97 -7.08 5.14 17.07
C SER A 97 -8.42 5.87 17.03
N GLY A 98 -9.18 5.78 15.94
CA GLY A 98 -10.49 6.46 15.82
C GLY A 98 -10.44 7.97 15.59
N MET A 99 -9.28 8.56 15.29
CA MET A 99 -9.14 9.98 15.00
C MET A 99 -9.86 10.40 13.71
N SER A 100 -9.96 9.47 12.75
CA SER A 100 -10.70 9.63 11.51
C SER A 100 -11.38 8.31 11.13
N PRO A 101 -12.56 8.31 10.47
CA PRO A 101 -13.16 7.09 9.95
C PRO A 101 -12.57 6.60 8.63
N ILE A 102 -12.07 7.52 7.78
CA ILE A 102 -11.57 7.26 6.45
C ILE A 102 -10.43 8.20 6.11
N GLY A 103 -9.51 7.77 5.25
CA GLY A 103 -8.38 8.57 4.82
C GLY A 103 -7.83 8.21 3.44
N LEU A 104 -7.03 9.15 2.90
CA LEU A 104 -6.35 9.03 1.62
C LEU A 104 -4.86 8.82 1.81
N GLY A 105 -4.30 7.87 1.09
CA GLY A 105 -2.88 7.59 1.01
C GLY A 105 -2.46 7.13 -0.37
N ASN A 106 -1.21 6.67 -0.49
CA ASN A 106 -0.67 6.13 -1.75
C ASN A 106 0.29 4.97 -1.51
N ASP A 107 0.60 4.22 -2.59
CA ASP A 107 1.30 2.93 -2.50
C ASP A 107 2.15 2.69 -3.76
N ILE A 108 3.48 2.61 -3.61
CA ILE A 108 4.43 2.21 -4.66
C ILE A 108 5.12 0.87 -4.33
N GLY A 109 5.15 0.51 -3.06
CA GLY A 109 5.75 -0.72 -2.52
C GLY A 109 5.07 -1.14 -1.22
N GLY A 110 3.72 -1.07 -1.19
CA GLY A 110 2.94 -1.44 -0.03
C GLY A 110 2.55 -0.28 0.89
N SER A 111 2.77 0.98 0.51
CA SER A 111 2.61 2.11 1.43
C SER A 111 1.18 2.41 1.91
N LEU A 112 0.13 1.80 1.35
CA LEU A 112 -1.22 1.69 1.92
C LEU A 112 -1.34 0.41 2.76
N ARG A 113 -0.84 -0.68 2.19
CA ARG A 113 -1.00 -2.04 2.70
C ARG A 113 -0.12 -2.33 3.92
N ASN A 114 1.12 -1.84 3.92
CA ASN A 114 2.05 -1.97 5.05
C ASN A 114 1.48 -1.37 6.35
N PRO A 115 1.01 -0.09 6.36
CA PRO A 115 0.36 0.47 7.53
C PRO A 115 -0.96 -0.23 7.89
N ALA A 116 -1.73 -0.70 6.91
CA ALA A 116 -2.94 -1.47 7.19
C ALA A 116 -2.64 -2.77 7.95
N HIS A 117 -1.56 -3.48 7.56
CA HIS A 117 -1.05 -4.64 8.31
C HIS A 117 -0.61 -4.25 9.72
N CYS A 118 0.22 -3.21 9.85
CA CYS A 118 0.83 -2.84 11.13
C CYS A 118 -0.18 -2.27 12.14
N CYS A 119 -1.23 -1.61 11.67
CA CYS A 119 -2.22 -0.92 12.51
C CYS A 119 -3.57 -1.65 12.60
N GLY A 120 -3.75 -2.78 11.90
CA GLY A 120 -4.99 -3.56 11.98
C GLY A 120 -6.20 -2.86 11.36
N ILE A 121 -6.03 -2.22 10.21
CA ILE A 121 -7.07 -1.54 9.45
C ILE A 121 -7.18 -2.10 8.02
N ALA A 122 -8.20 -1.67 7.30
CA ALA A 122 -8.42 -2.02 5.89
C ALA A 122 -7.83 -0.96 4.95
N ALA A 123 -7.38 -1.41 3.78
CA ALA A 123 -6.90 -0.52 2.72
C ALA A 123 -7.09 -1.13 1.33
N ILE A 124 -7.28 -0.30 0.32
CA ILE A 124 -7.21 -0.70 -1.08
C ILE A 124 -6.07 0.02 -1.81
N LYS A 125 -5.20 -0.74 -2.46
CA LYS A 125 -4.36 -0.32 -3.57
C LYS A 125 -5.07 -0.73 -4.86
N PRO A 126 -5.68 0.20 -5.60
CA PRO A 126 -6.43 -0.13 -6.79
C PRO A 126 -5.56 -0.62 -7.95
N SER A 127 -6.20 -1.06 -9.02
CA SER A 127 -5.57 -1.22 -10.34
C SER A 127 -4.97 0.11 -10.81
N THR A 128 -3.82 0.06 -11.49
CA THR A 128 -3.19 1.27 -12.05
C THR A 128 -4.16 2.03 -12.94
N GLY A 129 -4.24 3.34 -12.74
CA GLY A 129 -5.08 4.27 -13.50
C GLY A 129 -6.52 4.37 -13.02
N VAL A 130 -6.97 3.57 -12.04
CA VAL A 130 -8.38 3.62 -11.55
C VAL A 130 -8.61 4.83 -10.64
N ILE A 131 -7.66 5.19 -9.80
CA ILE A 131 -7.68 6.47 -9.06
C ILE A 131 -6.59 7.36 -9.67
N PRO A 132 -6.94 8.56 -10.15
CA PRO A 132 -5.97 9.45 -10.78
C PRO A 132 -4.96 10.00 -9.77
N ASP A 133 -3.70 10.11 -10.23
CA ASP A 133 -2.61 10.76 -9.50
C ASP A 133 -2.16 12.03 -10.24
N ALA A 134 -2.33 13.18 -9.61
CA ALA A 134 -1.92 14.46 -10.15
C ALA A 134 -1.59 15.42 -9.00
N ASN A 135 -0.41 15.26 -8.43
CA ASN A 135 0.15 16.12 -7.40
C ASN A 135 1.16 17.10 -8.00
N GLN A 136 1.33 18.27 -7.38
CA GLN A 136 2.27 19.31 -7.80
C GLN A 136 3.65 19.15 -7.16
N PHE A 137 3.73 18.49 -6.00
CA PHE A 137 4.94 18.37 -5.21
C PHE A 137 5.31 16.91 -4.94
N PRO A 138 6.63 16.54 -4.93
CA PRO A 138 7.80 17.42 -5.09
C PRO A 138 8.04 17.87 -6.54
N ILE A 139 7.51 17.14 -7.52
CA ILE A 139 7.57 17.41 -8.95
C ILE A 139 6.24 16.98 -9.60
N GLU A 140 5.78 17.72 -10.59
CA GLU A 140 4.52 17.41 -11.27
C GLU A 140 4.64 16.14 -12.13
N ASP A 141 5.76 15.98 -12.85
CA ASP A 141 6.03 14.83 -13.72
C ASP A 141 7.01 13.86 -13.06
N ALA A 142 6.49 12.76 -12.55
CA ALA A 142 7.29 11.71 -11.91
C ALA A 142 8.03 10.83 -12.93
N GLY A 143 9.07 10.12 -12.47
CA GLY A 143 9.77 9.11 -13.27
C GLY A 143 8.85 7.95 -13.69
N LEU A 144 9.25 7.19 -14.72
CA LEU A 144 8.40 6.15 -15.33
C LEU A 144 8.01 5.03 -14.34
N SER A 145 8.92 4.64 -13.44
CA SER A 145 8.60 3.62 -12.43
C SER A 145 7.53 4.12 -11.47
N SER A 146 7.61 5.39 -11.06
CA SER A 146 6.57 6.03 -10.24
C SER A 146 5.24 6.13 -11.00
N GLN A 147 5.24 6.59 -12.26
CA GLN A 147 4.03 6.65 -13.09
C GLN A 147 3.33 5.30 -13.22
N LEU A 148 4.08 4.20 -13.28
CA LEU A 148 3.55 2.85 -13.50
C LEU A 148 3.15 2.12 -12.21
N MET A 149 3.74 2.47 -11.06
CA MET A 149 3.66 1.70 -9.82
C MET A 149 3.10 2.49 -8.63
N LEU A 150 3.19 3.83 -8.61
CA LEU A 150 2.60 4.65 -7.57
C LEU A 150 1.10 4.80 -7.79
N ILE A 151 0.30 4.46 -6.78
CA ILE A 151 -1.16 4.45 -6.88
C ILE A 151 -1.74 5.15 -5.67
N GLN A 152 -2.71 6.04 -5.89
CA GLN A 152 -3.54 6.61 -4.83
C GLN A 152 -4.55 5.58 -4.34
N GLY A 153 -4.92 5.63 -3.05
CA GLY A 153 -5.88 4.69 -2.50
C GLY A 153 -6.55 5.16 -1.21
N VAL A 154 -7.47 4.34 -0.74
CA VAL A 154 -8.32 4.62 0.41
C VAL A 154 -7.98 3.66 1.55
N MET A 155 -7.99 4.19 2.77
CA MET A 155 -7.82 3.46 4.02
C MET A 155 -8.99 3.74 4.95
N ALA A 156 -9.46 2.74 5.67
CA ALA A 156 -10.50 2.87 6.69
C ALA A 156 -10.43 1.70 7.68
N ARG A 157 -11.23 1.71 8.73
CA ARG A 157 -11.28 0.57 9.67
C ARG A 157 -12.03 -0.64 9.11
N ARG A 158 -12.97 -0.41 8.18
CA ARG A 158 -13.84 -1.46 7.61
C ARG A 158 -13.77 -1.48 6.11
N ILE A 159 -13.91 -2.67 5.53
CA ILE A 159 -13.90 -2.85 4.07
C ILE A 159 -15.08 -2.10 3.40
N ALA A 160 -16.24 -2.04 4.04
CA ALA A 160 -17.38 -1.30 3.51
C ALA A 160 -17.07 0.20 3.34
N ASP A 161 -16.35 0.82 4.30
CA ASP A 161 -15.94 2.22 4.22
C ASP A 161 -14.84 2.43 3.15
N VAL A 162 -13.90 1.48 3.03
CA VAL A 162 -12.91 1.48 1.94
C VAL A 162 -13.62 1.42 0.58
N ARG A 163 -14.62 0.54 0.42
CA ARG A 163 -15.42 0.43 -0.81
C ARG A 163 -16.15 1.75 -1.10
N ALA A 164 -16.79 2.34 -0.12
CA ALA A 164 -17.51 3.60 -0.30
C ALA A 164 -16.57 4.73 -0.73
N GLY A 165 -15.42 4.88 -0.08
CA GLY A 165 -14.39 5.86 -0.46
C GLY A 165 -13.80 5.59 -1.84
N PHE A 166 -13.48 4.33 -2.15
CA PHE A 166 -12.96 3.92 -3.46
C PHE A 166 -13.94 4.29 -4.59
N MET A 167 -15.23 4.03 -4.43
CA MET A 167 -16.26 4.37 -5.43
C MET A 167 -16.39 5.88 -5.67
N VAL A 168 -16.07 6.71 -4.68
CA VAL A 168 -16.08 8.18 -4.82
C VAL A 168 -14.84 8.67 -5.56
N VAL A 169 -13.66 8.13 -5.24
CA VAL A 169 -12.39 8.65 -5.79
C VAL A 169 -11.98 8.01 -7.11
N ALA A 170 -12.58 6.87 -7.52
CA ALA A 170 -12.29 6.19 -8.77
C ALA A 170 -12.79 6.96 -10.01
N GLY A 171 -12.11 6.74 -11.15
CA GLY A 171 -12.46 7.28 -12.48
C GLY A 171 -11.33 8.14 -13.06
N GLU A 172 -11.43 8.45 -14.35
CA GLU A 172 -10.44 9.23 -15.09
C GLU A 172 -10.40 10.72 -14.68
N HIS A 173 -9.26 11.37 -14.90
CA HIS A 173 -9.10 12.81 -14.69
C HIS A 173 -8.12 13.41 -15.71
N PRO A 174 -8.40 14.58 -16.33
CA PRO A 174 -7.57 15.13 -17.41
C PRO A 174 -6.14 15.52 -16.98
N ARG A 175 -5.89 15.74 -15.69
CA ARG A 175 -4.53 15.98 -15.16
C ARG A 175 -3.69 14.72 -15.00
N ASP A 176 -4.27 13.54 -15.14
CA ASP A 176 -3.56 12.26 -15.11
C ASP A 176 -3.78 11.49 -16.41
N PRO A 177 -2.84 11.55 -17.36
CA PRO A 177 -2.99 10.89 -18.66
C PRO A 177 -2.95 9.36 -18.59
N ILE A 178 -2.59 8.78 -17.42
CA ILE A 178 -2.59 7.33 -17.19
C ILE A 178 -3.94 6.86 -16.66
N SER A 179 -4.75 7.77 -16.11
CA SER A 179 -6.07 7.42 -15.57
C SER A 179 -7.03 6.94 -16.65
N VAL A 180 -7.88 5.95 -16.30
CA VAL A 180 -8.75 5.26 -17.25
C VAL A 180 -10.19 5.19 -16.73
N PRO A 181 -11.21 5.26 -17.62
CA PRO A 181 -12.59 4.99 -17.28
C PRO A 181 -12.81 3.47 -17.17
N ALA A 182 -12.18 2.83 -16.18
CA ALA A 182 -12.19 1.38 -16.06
C ALA A 182 -13.58 0.83 -15.71
N MET A 183 -14.02 -0.19 -16.45
CA MET A 183 -15.15 -1.02 -16.02
C MET A 183 -14.65 -2.01 -14.96
N LEU A 184 -15.10 -1.82 -13.72
CA LEU A 184 -14.68 -2.64 -12.58
C LEU A 184 -15.56 -3.87 -12.46
N THR A 185 -14.93 -5.03 -12.27
CA THR A 185 -15.64 -6.31 -12.11
C THR A 185 -15.81 -6.63 -10.63
N ASP A 186 -17.05 -6.92 -10.22
CA ASP A 186 -17.40 -7.40 -8.88
C ASP A 186 -17.73 -8.88 -8.86
N LEU A 187 -17.82 -9.45 -7.66
CA LEU A 187 -18.33 -10.80 -7.41
C LEU A 187 -19.85 -10.80 -7.62
N GLN A 188 -20.34 -11.73 -8.43
CA GLN A 188 -21.79 -11.87 -8.62
C GLN A 188 -22.43 -12.55 -7.39
N PRO A 189 -23.66 -12.22 -7.03
CA PRO A 189 -24.36 -12.88 -5.93
C PRO A 189 -24.35 -14.40 -6.08
N GLY A 190 -23.85 -15.11 -5.04
CA GLY A 190 -23.75 -16.58 -5.05
C GLY A 190 -22.60 -17.16 -5.88
N GLN A 191 -21.83 -16.33 -6.59
CA GLN A 191 -20.68 -16.80 -7.36
C GLN A 191 -19.61 -17.37 -6.43
N LYS A 192 -19.11 -18.57 -6.75
CA LYS A 192 -17.97 -19.20 -6.09
C LYS A 192 -16.76 -19.14 -7.00
N LEU A 193 -15.60 -18.91 -6.40
CA LEU A 193 -14.33 -18.77 -7.09
C LEU A 193 -13.37 -19.87 -6.67
N ARG A 194 -12.43 -20.17 -7.53
CA ARG A 194 -11.22 -20.89 -7.17
C ARG A 194 -10.18 -19.87 -6.71
N ILE A 195 -9.77 -19.96 -5.44
CA ILE A 195 -8.92 -18.97 -4.77
C ILE A 195 -7.56 -19.60 -4.48
N ALA A 196 -6.51 -18.98 -4.98
CA ALA A 196 -5.14 -19.36 -4.64
C ALA A 196 -4.74 -18.81 -3.27
N VAL A 197 -3.98 -19.57 -2.52
CA VAL A 197 -3.41 -19.19 -1.22
C VAL A 197 -1.90 -19.33 -1.26
N MET A 198 -1.20 -18.27 -0.89
CA MET A 198 0.26 -18.23 -0.74
C MET A 198 0.57 -17.81 0.70
N ALA A 199 0.36 -18.72 1.67
CA ALA A 199 0.57 -18.42 3.10
C ALA A 199 2.06 -18.19 3.44
N THR A 200 2.96 -18.82 2.69
CA THR A 200 4.42 -18.70 2.82
C THR A 200 5.04 -18.27 1.47
N PRO A 201 5.05 -16.95 1.17
CA PRO A 201 5.61 -16.45 -0.08
C PRO A 201 7.05 -16.90 -0.32
N PRO A 202 7.42 -17.35 -1.55
CA PRO A 202 8.79 -17.73 -1.88
C PRO A 202 9.82 -16.63 -1.64
N GLY A 203 11.10 -17.00 -1.56
CA GLY A 203 12.21 -16.04 -1.44
C GLY A 203 12.61 -15.68 0.00
N GLY A 204 12.03 -16.33 1.03
CA GLY A 204 12.41 -16.10 2.42
C GLY A 204 11.47 -16.73 3.43
N SER A 205 11.72 -16.51 4.72
CA SER A 205 10.90 -17.06 5.81
C SER A 205 9.60 -16.27 5.99
N THR A 206 8.60 -16.96 6.55
CA THR A 206 7.35 -16.35 7.02
C THR A 206 7.12 -16.77 8.47
N HIS A 207 6.75 -15.83 9.33
CA HIS A 207 6.40 -16.10 10.72
C HIS A 207 5.20 -17.05 10.79
N ALA A 208 5.28 -18.10 11.63
CA ALA A 208 4.25 -19.13 11.70
C ALA A 208 2.85 -18.54 11.98
N GLY A 209 2.74 -17.65 12.97
CA GLY A 209 1.47 -17.00 13.29
C GLY A 209 0.91 -16.12 12.15
N VAL A 210 1.79 -15.52 11.31
CA VAL A 210 1.34 -14.79 10.12
C VAL A 210 0.78 -15.77 9.07
N ALA A 211 1.48 -16.86 8.80
CA ALA A 211 1.02 -17.89 7.87
C ALA A 211 -0.30 -18.51 8.32
N ASP A 212 -0.46 -18.76 9.64
CA ASP A 212 -1.69 -19.31 10.22
C ASP A 212 -2.89 -18.35 10.05
N VAL A 213 -2.68 -17.05 10.23
CA VAL A 213 -3.75 -16.05 9.99
C VAL A 213 -4.20 -16.07 8.51
N VAL A 214 -3.27 -16.23 7.55
CA VAL A 214 -3.63 -16.36 6.13
C VAL A 214 -4.42 -17.65 5.87
N ARG A 215 -4.00 -18.78 6.45
CA ARG A 215 -4.74 -20.06 6.32
C ARG A 215 -6.11 -20.01 6.95
N ASN A 216 -6.25 -19.42 8.15
CA ASN A 216 -7.55 -19.24 8.81
C ASN A 216 -8.51 -18.38 7.95
N SER A 217 -7.98 -17.35 7.28
CA SER A 217 -8.77 -16.54 6.33
C SER A 217 -9.17 -17.36 5.10
N ALA A 218 -8.29 -18.24 4.63
CA ALA A 218 -8.58 -19.17 3.54
C ALA A 218 -9.66 -20.21 3.93
N ASP A 219 -9.59 -20.74 5.15
CA ASP A 219 -10.61 -21.65 5.71
C ASP A 219 -11.98 -20.96 5.81
N ALA A 220 -12.02 -19.70 6.22
CA ALA A 220 -13.25 -18.91 6.25
C ALA A 220 -13.89 -18.80 4.86
N LEU A 221 -13.09 -18.57 3.80
CA LEU A 221 -13.57 -18.55 2.42
C LEU A 221 -13.98 -19.93 1.91
N SER A 222 -13.29 -20.98 2.31
CA SER A 222 -13.70 -22.37 2.03
C SER A 222 -15.06 -22.68 2.67
N ASN A 223 -15.26 -22.30 3.92
CA ASN A 223 -16.54 -22.43 4.62
C ASN A 223 -17.65 -21.59 3.97
N ALA A 224 -17.31 -20.47 3.34
CA ALA A 224 -18.24 -19.69 2.50
C ALA A 224 -18.52 -20.35 1.15
N GLY A 225 -17.87 -21.49 0.82
CA GLY A 225 -18.11 -22.32 -0.36
C GLY A 225 -17.22 -22.01 -1.56
N HIS A 226 -16.11 -21.29 -1.39
CA HIS A 226 -15.08 -21.14 -2.42
C HIS A 226 -14.18 -22.39 -2.51
N ASP A 227 -13.62 -22.67 -3.70
CA ASP A 227 -12.58 -23.69 -3.91
C ASP A 227 -11.21 -23.07 -3.59
N VAL A 228 -10.62 -23.46 -2.47
CA VAL A 228 -9.37 -22.85 -1.96
C VAL A 228 -8.20 -23.80 -2.17
N VAL A 229 -7.12 -23.33 -2.81
CA VAL A 229 -5.94 -24.13 -3.17
C VAL A 229 -4.66 -23.40 -2.76
N GLU A 230 -3.80 -24.06 -1.97
CA GLU A 230 -2.47 -23.53 -1.64
C GLU A 230 -1.54 -23.68 -2.85
N ILE A 231 -1.25 -22.57 -3.55
CA ILE A 231 -0.44 -22.53 -4.77
C ILE A 231 0.17 -21.12 -4.94
N ASN A 232 1.41 -21.08 -5.40
CA ASN A 232 2.11 -19.83 -5.70
C ASN A 232 1.81 -19.33 -7.12
N PRO A 233 1.75 -18.00 -7.33
CA PRO A 233 1.69 -17.42 -8.66
C PRO A 233 3.03 -17.63 -9.40
N PRO A 234 3.02 -17.59 -10.75
CA PRO A 234 4.23 -17.83 -11.55
C PRO A 234 5.27 -16.74 -11.34
N ASP A 235 6.55 -17.14 -11.28
CA ASP A 235 7.71 -16.24 -11.25
C ASP A 235 7.63 -15.14 -10.16
N PHE A 236 7.12 -15.46 -8.99
CA PHE A 236 6.91 -14.51 -7.90
C PHE A 236 8.20 -13.78 -7.50
N GLU A 237 9.29 -14.51 -7.31
CA GLU A 237 10.59 -13.93 -6.92
C GLU A 237 11.14 -13.01 -8.01
N LEU A 238 11.02 -13.40 -9.30
CA LEU A 238 11.39 -12.53 -10.41
C LEU A 238 10.58 -11.23 -10.43
N ALA A 239 9.29 -11.28 -10.09
CA ALA A 239 8.47 -10.08 -9.99
C ALA A 239 8.99 -9.13 -8.90
N CYS A 240 9.42 -9.67 -7.75
CA CYS A 240 10.03 -8.87 -6.70
C CYS A 240 11.34 -8.21 -7.16
N GLU A 241 12.21 -8.95 -7.86
CA GLU A 241 13.49 -8.43 -8.34
C GLU A 241 13.30 -7.39 -9.46
N VAL A 242 12.35 -7.58 -10.36
CA VAL A 242 12.03 -6.59 -11.41
C VAL A 242 11.50 -5.28 -10.80
N TRP A 243 10.65 -5.36 -9.75
CA TRP A 243 10.21 -4.18 -9.02
C TRP A 243 11.40 -3.41 -8.41
N LYS A 244 12.30 -4.12 -7.72
CA LYS A 244 13.51 -3.55 -7.12
C LYS A 244 14.38 -2.88 -8.19
N THR A 245 14.62 -3.55 -9.32
CA THR A 245 15.45 -3.02 -10.42
C THR A 245 14.87 -1.73 -10.99
N GLN A 246 13.56 -1.67 -11.22
CA GLN A 246 12.93 -0.47 -11.76
C GLN A 246 13.02 0.71 -10.78
N LEU A 247 12.64 0.50 -9.52
CA LEU A 247 12.60 1.58 -8.53
C LEU A 247 14.00 2.07 -8.15
N TYR A 248 14.94 1.15 -7.90
CA TYR A 248 16.30 1.54 -7.52
C TYR A 248 17.08 2.18 -8.67
N GLY A 249 16.80 1.81 -9.94
CA GLY A 249 17.37 2.50 -11.08
C GLY A 249 16.97 3.97 -11.15
N GLU A 250 15.72 4.31 -10.80
CA GLU A 250 15.29 5.71 -10.70
C GLU A 250 15.86 6.42 -9.46
N TYR A 251 16.01 5.74 -8.33
CA TYR A 251 16.64 6.33 -7.14
C TYR A 251 18.10 6.75 -7.41
N GLU A 252 18.84 5.97 -8.19
CA GLU A 252 20.21 6.35 -8.57
C GLU A 252 20.24 7.67 -9.37
N LEU A 253 19.26 7.90 -10.26
CA LEU A 253 19.14 9.16 -10.98
C LEU A 253 18.78 10.35 -10.06
N GLN A 254 18.02 10.11 -9.03
CA GLN A 254 17.54 11.13 -8.09
C GLN A 254 18.45 11.27 -6.86
N ARG A 255 19.48 10.42 -6.70
CA ARG A 255 20.32 10.35 -5.50
C ARG A 255 20.82 11.73 -5.00
N PRO A 256 21.35 12.64 -5.84
CA PRO A 256 21.83 13.93 -5.33
C PRO A 256 20.71 14.77 -4.69
N LEU A 257 19.48 14.69 -5.22
CA LEU A 257 18.32 15.38 -4.66
C LEU A 257 17.87 14.71 -3.35
N LEU A 258 17.84 13.39 -3.30
CA LEU A 258 17.46 12.62 -2.11
C LEU A 258 18.42 12.89 -0.94
N GLU A 259 19.74 12.86 -1.19
CA GLU A 259 20.77 13.15 -0.20
C GLU A 259 20.67 14.57 0.37
N MET A 260 20.31 15.54 -0.45
CA MET A 260 20.13 16.93 -0.03
C MET A 260 18.84 17.14 0.77
N ALA A 261 17.75 16.44 0.41
CA ALA A 261 16.39 16.72 0.91
C ALA A 261 16.02 15.90 2.14
N MET A 262 16.51 14.66 2.26
CA MET A 262 16.11 13.72 3.31
C MET A 262 16.88 13.94 4.62
N GLY A 263 16.22 13.65 5.73
CA GLY A 263 16.84 13.53 7.05
C GLY A 263 17.72 12.27 7.19
N GLU A 264 18.41 12.15 8.32
CA GLU A 264 19.37 11.06 8.58
C GLU A 264 18.74 9.66 8.45
N GLY A 265 17.55 9.45 9.04
CA GLY A 265 16.88 8.14 9.02
C GLY A 265 16.50 7.69 7.61
N GLY A 266 15.93 8.59 6.81
CA GLY A 266 15.60 8.33 5.42
C GLY A 266 16.82 8.02 4.56
N ARG A 267 17.90 8.82 4.71
CA ARG A 267 19.18 8.59 4.01
C ARG A 267 19.78 7.24 4.36
N LYS A 268 19.90 6.90 5.65
CA LYS A 268 20.42 5.59 6.09
C LYS A 268 19.65 4.42 5.45
N PHE A 269 18.33 4.48 5.44
CA PHE A 269 17.52 3.42 4.84
C PHE A 269 17.80 3.28 3.34
N VAL A 270 17.81 4.38 2.60
CA VAL A 270 18.12 4.36 1.15
C VAL A 270 19.54 3.85 0.91
N ASP A 271 20.52 4.32 1.67
CA ASP A 271 21.91 3.88 1.56
C ASP A 271 22.04 2.38 1.82
N PHE A 272 21.54 1.87 2.93
CA PHE A 272 21.63 0.45 3.29
C PHE A 272 20.91 -0.46 2.29
N THR A 273 19.82 0.00 1.69
CA THR A 273 19.08 -0.81 0.72
C THR A 273 19.65 -0.75 -0.70
N THR A 274 20.53 0.24 -1.00
CA THR A 274 21.09 0.44 -2.35
C THR A 274 22.60 0.29 -2.43
N LEU A 275 23.37 0.47 -1.33
CA LEU A 275 24.83 0.62 -1.31
C LEU A 275 25.59 -0.54 -1.95
N ASN A 276 25.19 -1.78 -1.69
CA ASN A 276 25.86 -3.00 -2.17
C ASN A 276 25.15 -3.65 -3.36
N ARG A 277 24.17 -2.97 -3.94
CA ARG A 277 23.53 -3.43 -5.18
C ARG A 277 24.36 -3.05 -6.40
N ALA A 278 24.41 -3.95 -7.37
CA ALA A 278 24.93 -3.59 -8.69
C ALA A 278 24.15 -2.38 -9.23
N LYS A 279 24.89 -1.37 -9.69
CA LYS A 279 24.26 -0.20 -10.34
C LYS A 279 23.38 -0.65 -11.48
N VAL A 280 22.16 -0.17 -11.49
CA VAL A 280 21.20 -0.45 -12.57
C VAL A 280 21.55 0.48 -13.74
N ASP A 281 22.17 -0.08 -14.77
CA ASP A 281 22.43 0.64 -16.01
C ASP A 281 21.17 0.69 -16.88
N LEU A 282 21.23 1.48 -17.98
CA LEU A 282 20.12 1.63 -18.90
C LEU A 282 19.67 0.29 -19.52
N ALA A 283 20.61 -0.61 -19.79
CA ALA A 283 20.28 -1.92 -20.39
C ALA A 283 19.53 -2.82 -19.39
N ALA A 284 19.99 -2.86 -18.14
CA ALA A 284 19.32 -3.61 -17.06
C ALA A 284 17.91 -3.03 -16.79
N TRP A 285 17.79 -1.70 -16.72
CA TRP A 285 16.50 -1.04 -16.50
C TRP A 285 15.54 -1.27 -17.67
N ALA A 286 15.98 -1.13 -18.93
CA ALA A 286 15.16 -1.39 -20.12
C ALA A 286 14.71 -2.87 -20.19
N ASN A 287 15.62 -3.82 -19.87
CA ASN A 287 15.27 -5.23 -19.79
C ASN A 287 14.23 -5.53 -18.70
N ALA A 288 14.30 -4.84 -17.57
CA ALA A 288 13.29 -4.95 -16.51
C ALA A 288 11.87 -4.54 -17.01
N GLN A 289 11.76 -3.56 -17.93
CA GLN A 289 10.47 -3.22 -18.56
C GLN A 289 9.96 -4.36 -19.47
N VAL A 290 10.85 -5.01 -20.21
CA VAL A 290 10.49 -6.20 -21.03
C VAL A 290 10.02 -7.35 -20.13
N GLN A 291 10.75 -7.61 -19.04
CA GLN A 291 10.39 -8.66 -18.07
C GLN A 291 9.05 -8.35 -17.38
N ARG A 292 8.80 -7.08 -16.99
CA ARG A 292 7.53 -6.66 -16.41
C ARG A 292 6.34 -7.00 -17.33
N ASN A 293 6.45 -6.74 -18.63
CA ASN A 293 5.40 -7.07 -19.58
C ASN A 293 5.17 -8.59 -19.69
N GLY A 294 6.26 -9.37 -19.72
CA GLY A 294 6.20 -10.84 -19.73
C GLY A 294 5.55 -11.43 -18.47
N LEU A 295 5.93 -10.90 -17.29
CA LEU A 295 5.31 -11.24 -16.00
C LEU A 295 3.82 -10.90 -16.00
N GLY A 296 3.45 -9.69 -16.44
CA GLY A 296 2.05 -9.26 -16.52
C GLY A 296 1.19 -10.23 -17.34
N ARG A 297 1.70 -10.70 -18.50
CA ARG A 297 1.00 -11.69 -19.31
C ARG A 297 0.84 -13.04 -18.60
N ARG A 298 1.90 -13.57 -17.95
CA ARG A 298 1.82 -14.85 -17.23
C ARG A 298 0.86 -14.79 -16.05
N TRP A 299 0.90 -13.72 -15.26
CA TRP A 299 -0.04 -13.52 -14.15
C TRP A 299 -1.48 -13.34 -14.64
N SER A 300 -1.68 -12.61 -15.75
CA SER A 300 -3.02 -12.44 -16.34
C SER A 300 -3.64 -13.76 -16.78
N LEU A 301 -2.84 -14.66 -17.38
CA LEU A 301 -3.27 -16.01 -17.74
C LEU A 301 -3.55 -16.86 -16.50
N TRP A 302 -2.68 -16.80 -15.49
CA TRP A 302 -2.85 -17.52 -14.24
C TRP A 302 -4.12 -17.09 -13.47
N PHE A 303 -4.49 -15.81 -13.49
CA PHE A 303 -5.73 -15.33 -12.90
C PHE A 303 -7.01 -15.82 -13.61
N GLN A 304 -6.92 -16.43 -14.78
CA GLN A 304 -8.07 -17.09 -15.40
C GLN A 304 -8.47 -18.37 -14.64
N ASP A 305 -7.47 -19.09 -14.11
CA ASP A 305 -7.67 -20.30 -13.31
C ASP A 305 -7.89 -19.99 -11.82
N TYR A 306 -7.25 -18.94 -11.31
CA TYR A 306 -7.29 -18.51 -9.90
C TYR A 306 -7.64 -17.02 -9.81
N PRO A 307 -8.92 -16.65 -9.95
CA PRO A 307 -9.36 -15.24 -10.03
C PRO A 307 -8.96 -14.34 -8.86
N VAL A 308 -8.52 -14.93 -7.73
CA VAL A 308 -8.07 -14.25 -6.52
C VAL A 308 -6.88 -15.01 -5.91
N LEU A 309 -5.90 -14.25 -5.42
CA LEU A 309 -4.79 -14.72 -4.61
C LEU A 309 -4.89 -14.14 -3.20
N LEU A 310 -4.84 -15.00 -2.17
CA LEU A 310 -4.60 -14.61 -0.78
C LEU A 310 -3.11 -14.71 -0.46
N SER A 311 -2.58 -13.72 0.23
CA SER A 311 -1.23 -13.75 0.78
C SER A 311 -1.13 -12.94 2.07
N PRO A 312 -0.06 -13.10 2.89
CA PRO A 312 0.21 -12.12 3.93
C PRO A 312 0.55 -10.77 3.27
N THR A 313 0.32 -9.67 3.98
CA THR A 313 0.82 -8.35 3.58
C THR A 313 2.31 -8.25 3.86
N TRP A 314 2.73 -8.56 5.08
CA TRP A 314 4.13 -8.79 5.48
C TRP A 314 4.31 -10.24 5.91
N THR A 315 5.53 -10.73 5.81
CA THR A 315 5.87 -12.08 6.27
C THR A 315 6.18 -12.16 7.76
N GLN A 316 6.26 -11.02 8.44
CA GLN A 316 6.55 -10.89 9.87
C GLN A 316 5.57 -9.91 10.52
N PRO A 317 5.32 -9.99 11.85
CA PRO A 317 4.66 -8.93 12.59
C PRO A 317 5.43 -7.60 12.51
N PRO A 318 4.81 -6.45 12.87
CA PRO A 318 5.47 -5.15 12.89
C PRO A 318 6.78 -5.17 13.68
N PHE A 319 7.89 -4.75 13.06
CA PHE A 319 9.22 -4.73 13.65
C PHE A 319 9.38 -3.59 14.68
N VAL A 320 10.40 -3.69 15.56
CA VAL A 320 10.78 -2.63 16.51
C VAL A 320 11.22 -1.38 15.72
N PHE A 321 10.79 -0.20 16.17
CA PHE A 321 11.11 1.04 15.45
C PHE A 321 12.64 1.20 15.27
N ASN A 322 13.02 1.78 14.13
CA ASN A 322 14.40 1.97 13.69
C ASN A 322 15.22 0.69 13.39
N PHE A 323 14.63 -0.51 13.52
CA PHE A 323 15.27 -1.75 13.06
C PHE A 323 15.71 -1.65 11.59
N ASP A 324 14.92 -1.00 10.75
CA ASP A 324 15.18 -0.79 9.32
C ASP A 324 16.37 0.15 8.99
N ILE A 325 16.98 0.78 9.99
CA ILE A 325 18.16 1.65 9.86
C ILE A 325 19.26 1.33 10.90
N GLU A 326 19.17 0.19 11.57
CA GLU A 326 20.18 -0.26 12.52
C GLU A 326 21.49 -0.59 11.81
N ASP A 327 21.38 -1.41 10.75
CA ASP A 327 22.47 -1.76 9.83
C ASP A 327 21.93 -2.19 8.46
N GLU A 328 22.82 -2.54 7.53
CA GLU A 328 22.46 -3.01 6.19
C GLU A 328 21.62 -4.30 6.22
N ALA A 329 21.99 -5.27 7.06
CA ALA A 329 21.29 -6.54 7.16
C ALA A 329 19.85 -6.36 7.63
N SER A 330 19.63 -5.51 8.63
CA SER A 330 18.31 -5.15 9.16
C SER A 330 17.48 -4.40 8.12
N ALA A 331 18.09 -3.45 7.38
CA ALA A 331 17.41 -2.75 6.30
C ALA A 331 16.95 -3.72 5.19
N LEU A 332 17.81 -4.63 4.74
CA LEU A 332 17.50 -5.64 3.75
C LEU A 332 16.43 -6.63 4.25
N ALA A 333 16.49 -7.03 5.52
CA ALA A 333 15.47 -7.87 6.14
C ALA A 333 14.08 -7.22 6.10
N THR A 334 14.00 -5.88 6.30
CA THR A 334 12.73 -5.17 6.20
C THR A 334 12.21 -5.07 4.76
N VAL A 335 13.08 -5.00 3.76
CA VAL A 335 12.68 -5.09 2.34
C VAL A 335 12.17 -6.51 2.01
N GLU A 336 12.81 -7.54 2.57
CA GLU A 336 12.38 -8.93 2.33
C GLU A 336 11.04 -9.25 3.01
N LEU A 337 10.76 -8.72 4.20
CA LEU A 337 9.47 -9.00 4.86
C LEU A 337 8.27 -8.43 4.08
N MET A 338 8.45 -7.36 3.31
CA MET A 338 7.40 -6.75 2.49
C MET A 338 7.30 -7.33 1.07
N ARG A 339 8.07 -8.36 0.71
CA ARG A 339 8.06 -8.94 -0.64
C ARG A 339 6.67 -9.31 -1.18
N PRO A 340 5.67 -9.74 -0.36
CA PRO A 340 4.36 -10.10 -0.88
C PRO A 340 3.58 -8.94 -1.52
N VAL A 341 3.91 -7.68 -1.19
CA VAL A 341 3.21 -6.52 -1.74
C VAL A 341 3.76 -6.06 -3.09
N LEU A 342 5.02 -6.40 -3.42
CA LEU A 342 5.75 -5.84 -4.56
C LEU A 342 5.15 -6.20 -5.94
N PRO A 343 4.73 -7.46 -6.20
CA PRO A 343 4.17 -7.83 -7.51
C PRO A 343 2.91 -7.05 -7.88
N ALA A 344 2.07 -6.69 -6.89
CA ALA A 344 0.86 -5.94 -7.15
C ALA A 344 1.14 -4.50 -7.64
N ASN A 345 2.22 -3.85 -7.17
CA ASN A 345 2.66 -2.57 -7.73
C ASN A 345 3.28 -2.75 -9.12
N LEU A 346 4.23 -3.67 -9.25
CA LEU A 346 4.91 -3.93 -10.52
C LEU A 346 3.94 -4.15 -11.67
N LEU A 347 2.91 -4.97 -11.44
CA LEU A 347 1.99 -5.44 -12.48
C LEU A 347 0.71 -4.59 -12.56
N GLY A 348 0.56 -3.60 -11.69
CA GLY A 348 -0.62 -2.72 -11.65
C GLY A 348 -1.90 -3.44 -11.23
N LEU A 349 -1.80 -4.49 -10.40
CA LEU A 349 -2.93 -5.30 -9.94
C LEU A 349 -3.64 -4.64 -8.75
N PRO A 350 -4.96 -4.82 -8.59
CA PRO A 350 -5.65 -4.42 -7.38
C PRO A 350 -5.23 -5.32 -6.21
N ALA A 351 -5.09 -4.73 -5.02
CA ALA A 351 -4.81 -5.44 -3.79
C ALA A 351 -5.53 -4.78 -2.61
N VAL A 352 -6.34 -5.55 -1.90
CA VAL A 352 -7.06 -5.12 -0.70
C VAL A 352 -6.43 -5.78 0.51
N VAL A 353 -6.15 -5.02 1.55
CA VAL A 353 -5.74 -5.57 2.85
C VAL A 353 -6.92 -5.51 3.80
N VAL A 354 -7.14 -6.61 4.47
CA VAL A 354 -8.13 -6.78 5.54
C VAL A 354 -7.44 -7.32 6.79
N PRO A 355 -7.75 -6.82 8.00
CA PRO A 355 -7.28 -7.42 9.23
C PRO A 355 -7.79 -8.86 9.36
N GLY A 356 -6.89 -9.86 9.29
CA GLY A 356 -7.26 -11.28 9.32
C GLY A 356 -7.10 -11.94 10.67
N GLY A 357 -6.49 -11.26 11.64
CA GLY A 357 -6.21 -11.81 12.97
C GLY A 357 -4.98 -11.20 13.62
N MET A 358 -4.41 -11.91 14.60
CA MET A 358 -3.28 -11.46 15.42
C MET A 358 -2.14 -12.50 15.39
N ALA A 359 -0.89 -12.00 15.41
CA ALA A 359 0.30 -12.80 15.72
C ALA A 359 1.16 -12.01 16.73
N ASP A 360 1.65 -12.65 17.79
CA ASP A 360 2.43 -12.03 18.88
C ASP A 360 1.77 -10.76 19.47
N SER A 361 0.44 -10.81 19.63
CA SER A 361 -0.40 -9.69 20.12
C SER A 361 -0.36 -8.44 19.21
N LEU A 362 0.03 -8.59 17.95
CA LEU A 362 0.03 -7.56 16.94
C LEU A 362 -0.87 -7.94 15.75
N PRO A 363 -1.52 -6.98 15.09
CA PRO A 363 -2.41 -7.29 13.98
C PRO A 363 -1.66 -7.87 12.78
N VAL A 364 -2.35 -8.70 12.02
CA VAL A 364 -1.89 -9.26 10.75
C VAL A 364 -2.88 -8.92 9.66
N GLY A 365 -2.42 -8.23 8.63
CA GLY A 365 -3.19 -7.95 7.42
C GLY A 365 -3.06 -9.11 6.42
N VAL A 366 -4.20 -9.61 5.96
CA VAL A 366 -4.29 -10.53 4.82
C VAL A 366 -4.55 -9.74 3.56
N GLN A 367 -3.79 -10.02 2.51
CA GLN A 367 -3.87 -9.35 1.23
C GLN A 367 -4.69 -10.17 0.23
N VAL A 368 -5.68 -9.55 -0.40
CA VAL A 368 -6.53 -10.11 -1.46
C VAL A 368 -6.13 -9.44 -2.78
N ILE A 369 -5.50 -10.18 -3.68
CA ILE A 369 -5.01 -9.67 -4.97
C ILE A 369 -5.86 -10.28 -6.09
N GLY A 370 -6.23 -9.48 -7.09
CA GLY A 370 -6.97 -9.92 -8.27
C GLY A 370 -6.31 -9.52 -9.59
N ALA A 371 -6.89 -9.93 -10.70
CA ALA A 371 -6.53 -9.43 -12.01
C ALA A 371 -6.83 -7.92 -12.12
N ARG A 372 -6.21 -7.22 -13.08
CA ARG A 372 -6.49 -5.78 -13.31
C ARG A 372 -7.98 -5.55 -13.50
N TYR A 373 -8.50 -4.49 -12.86
CA TYR A 373 -9.89 -4.05 -12.90
C TYR A 373 -10.90 -4.99 -12.21
N THR A 374 -10.41 -5.91 -11.35
CA THR A 374 -11.27 -6.71 -10.45
C THR A 374 -11.25 -6.18 -9.02
N ASP A 375 -11.06 -4.88 -8.86
CA ASP A 375 -10.96 -4.16 -7.59
C ASP A 375 -12.17 -4.44 -6.69
N LEU A 376 -13.39 -4.37 -7.24
CA LEU A 376 -14.62 -4.64 -6.49
C LEU A 376 -14.73 -6.11 -6.06
N ARG A 377 -14.27 -7.05 -6.88
CA ARG A 377 -14.19 -8.47 -6.49
C ARG A 377 -13.25 -8.67 -5.32
N CYS A 378 -12.07 -8.01 -5.32
CA CYS A 378 -11.13 -8.08 -4.20
C CYS A 378 -11.77 -7.54 -2.92
N LEU A 379 -12.52 -6.43 -2.99
CA LEU A 379 -13.26 -5.90 -1.86
C LEU A 379 -14.34 -6.87 -1.38
N SER A 380 -15.10 -7.51 -2.27
CA SER A 380 -16.14 -8.49 -1.89
C SER A 380 -15.58 -9.73 -1.21
N ILE A 381 -14.39 -10.21 -1.62
CA ILE A 381 -13.70 -11.30 -0.93
C ILE A 381 -13.16 -10.84 0.43
N ALA A 382 -12.60 -9.63 0.49
CA ALA A 382 -12.11 -9.06 1.75
C ALA A 382 -13.24 -8.83 2.77
N GLU A 383 -14.46 -8.44 2.34
CA GLU A 383 -15.65 -8.34 3.19
C GLU A 383 -16.04 -9.68 3.83
N GLN A 384 -15.91 -10.79 3.09
CA GLN A 384 -16.17 -12.13 3.62
C GLN A 384 -15.13 -12.52 4.69
N ILE A 385 -13.85 -12.19 4.46
CA ILE A 385 -12.80 -12.42 5.46
C ILE A 385 -13.05 -11.55 6.70
N GLU A 386 -13.34 -10.24 6.52
CA GLU A 386 -13.63 -9.32 7.63
C GLU A 386 -14.77 -9.81 8.50
N SER A 387 -15.84 -10.33 7.88
CA SER A 387 -17.01 -10.85 8.59
C SER A 387 -16.69 -12.09 9.45
N ALA A 388 -15.70 -12.88 9.07
CA ALA A 388 -15.31 -14.11 9.77
C ALA A 388 -14.15 -13.91 10.75
N CYS A 389 -13.18 -13.03 10.44
CA CYS A 389 -11.89 -12.95 11.11
C CYS A 389 -11.50 -11.51 11.52
N GLY A 390 -12.34 -10.51 11.26
CA GLY A 390 -12.02 -9.10 11.46
C GLY A 390 -11.64 -8.75 12.90
N LEU A 391 -10.83 -7.70 13.06
CA LEU A 391 -10.42 -7.15 14.35
C LEU A 391 -11.35 -6.02 14.79
N ASP A 392 -11.54 -5.89 16.09
CA ASP A 392 -12.28 -4.77 16.67
C ASP A 392 -11.38 -3.52 16.72
N THR A 393 -11.73 -2.53 15.91
CA THR A 393 -11.14 -1.20 15.89
C THR A 393 -12.26 -0.15 15.88
N PRO A 394 -12.10 1.07 16.41
CA PRO A 394 -10.84 1.65 16.90
C PRO A 394 -10.40 1.07 18.26
N ILE A 395 -9.13 1.25 18.56
CA ILE A 395 -8.52 0.88 19.84
C ILE A 395 -8.01 2.11 20.57
N ASP A 396 -7.95 2.06 21.90
CA ASP A 396 -7.19 3.01 22.69
C ASP A 396 -5.69 2.70 22.54
N PRO A 397 -4.85 3.71 22.19
CA PRO A 397 -3.43 3.48 22.00
C PRO A 397 -2.74 2.93 23.25
N ILE A 398 -1.95 1.87 23.07
CA ILE A 398 -1.18 1.22 24.14
C ILE A 398 0.22 1.80 24.19
N ASN A 399 0.63 2.31 25.36
CA ASN A 399 1.95 2.89 25.61
C ASN A 399 3.03 1.83 25.83
#